data_69fd4cdcd120553c02dfc167c4d60707
#
_entry.id   69fd4cdcd120553c02dfc167c4d60707
#
_cell.length_a   1.000
_cell.length_b   1.000
_cell.length_c   1.000
_cell.angle_alpha   90.00
_cell.angle_beta   90.00
_cell.angle_gamma   90.00
#
_symmetry.space_group_name_H-M   'P 1'
#
loop_
_entity.id
_entity.type
_entity.pdbx_description
1 polymer ?
#
loop_
_entity_poly.entity_id
_entity_poly.type
_entity_poly.pdbx_seq_one_letter_code
_entity_poly.pdbx_strand_id
1 'polypeptide(L)'
;MLLNQTAERFTEYGLPWEEISFVWRDHPNYDPSRLIQIASADTLIRREFPDNIDLLIIDEAHMKRRALLEVIRDRDIRVLGLSGTPFAAWMGKYYECLIKPTTIRELIQRGDLSDYEFFAPSMPDLAGVKTSNTVFGRDYNEEQLASIMGSSDLVGDIVRNWLENGEDLPTICFCVNVAHANFVTREFLQSGIGAEVMTADTPHDERQDIIRRFEEGATKIIVNVGVLVAGFDSDVRCLIYARPTKSEIRWLQCIGRALRTASGKKRALIFDHSGTVHRLGFPEDIEYDELPGKNDGMKASAGGSEVKAEKLPRECPKCHFMKPAGVHMCPKCGFRPLGGDDVATDRDRKLSRVNKGKREYTREEKQRWWSEIKGYQNYRNATGKPLSDGWCAHIYKEKFGVWPKGFSNAPLQTSVEVYNFIKSKTIAYAKGRKKAMTGGQHAN
;
A
#
# COMPACT_ATOMS: atom_id res chain seq x y z
N MET A 1 -15.77 -26.33 2.96
CA MET A 1 -14.50 -26.30 3.70
C MET A 1 -14.61 -25.38 4.92
N LEU A 2 -14.69 -24.06 4.80
CA LEU A 2 -14.76 -23.14 5.96
C LEU A 2 -15.94 -23.43 6.92
N LEU A 3 -17.13 -23.72 6.39
CA LEU A 3 -18.30 -24.03 7.22
C LEU A 3 -18.11 -25.27 8.10
N ASN A 4 -17.51 -26.33 7.54
CA ASN A 4 -17.20 -27.54 8.30
C ASN A 4 -16.14 -27.28 9.38
N GLN A 5 -15.07 -26.54 9.03
CA GLN A 5 -14.06 -26.14 10.01
C GLN A 5 -14.64 -25.32 11.15
N THR A 6 -15.60 -24.44 10.87
CA THR A 6 -16.30 -23.66 11.89
C THR A 6 -17.10 -24.58 12.80
N ALA A 7 -17.84 -25.55 12.26
CA ALA A 7 -18.60 -26.51 13.04
C ALA A 7 -17.71 -27.43 13.90
N GLU A 8 -16.59 -27.90 13.32
CA GLU A 8 -15.59 -28.69 14.04
C GLU A 8 -15.02 -27.93 15.24
N ARG A 9 -14.68 -26.65 15.04
CA ARG A 9 -14.20 -25.77 16.12
C ARG A 9 -15.27 -25.57 17.19
N PHE A 10 -16.52 -25.35 16.81
CA PHE A 10 -17.62 -25.24 17.78
C PHE A 10 -17.75 -26.50 18.61
N THR A 11 -17.61 -27.68 18.00
CA THR A 11 -17.66 -28.95 18.71
C THR A 11 -16.47 -29.15 19.66
N GLU A 12 -15.25 -28.74 19.25
CA GLU A 12 -14.07 -28.72 20.12
C GLU A 12 -14.25 -27.83 21.36
N TYR A 13 -15.04 -26.74 21.25
CA TYR A 13 -15.40 -25.87 22.36
C TYR A 13 -16.65 -26.37 23.16
N GLY A 14 -17.13 -27.57 22.86
CA GLY A 14 -18.18 -28.23 23.64
C GLY A 14 -19.59 -27.98 23.16
N LEU A 15 -19.79 -27.41 21.97
CA LEU A 15 -21.13 -27.31 21.38
C LEU A 15 -21.48 -28.63 20.71
N PRO A 16 -22.67 -29.22 21.00
CA PRO A 16 -23.08 -30.48 20.41
C PRO A 16 -23.24 -30.36 18.89
N TRP A 17 -22.68 -31.31 18.14
CA TRP A 17 -22.81 -31.33 16.68
C TRP A 17 -24.28 -31.40 16.22
N GLU A 18 -25.12 -32.01 17.00
CA GLU A 18 -26.55 -32.18 16.75
C GLU A 18 -27.30 -30.84 16.76
N GLU A 19 -26.77 -29.84 17.43
CA GLU A 19 -27.33 -28.48 17.46
C GLU A 19 -26.90 -27.60 16.29
N ILE A 20 -26.00 -28.10 15.44
CA ILE A 20 -25.44 -27.36 14.31
C ILE A 20 -26.12 -27.77 13.01
N SER A 21 -26.62 -26.80 12.27
CA SER A 21 -27.20 -26.94 10.93
C SER A 21 -26.36 -26.15 9.91
N PHE A 22 -26.39 -26.58 8.64
CA PHE A 22 -25.64 -25.95 7.55
C PHE A 22 -26.56 -25.36 6.50
N VAL A 23 -26.55 -24.06 6.35
CA VAL A 23 -27.26 -23.34 5.28
C VAL A 23 -26.32 -23.13 4.11
N TRP A 24 -26.04 -24.22 3.40
CA TRP A 24 -25.10 -24.19 2.24
C TRP A 24 -25.55 -25.14 1.14
N ARG A 25 -25.98 -24.62 -0.01
CA ARG A 25 -26.52 -25.43 -1.12
C ARG A 25 -27.56 -26.42 -0.58
N ASP A 26 -27.52 -27.67 -1.01
CA ASP A 26 -28.38 -28.76 -0.54
C ASP A 26 -27.65 -29.66 0.47
N HIS A 27 -27.01 -29.03 1.46
CA HIS A 27 -26.24 -29.76 2.46
C HIS A 27 -27.16 -30.75 3.25
N PRO A 28 -26.77 -32.03 3.43
CA PRO A 28 -27.62 -33.03 4.05
C PRO A 28 -27.98 -32.75 5.52
N ASN A 29 -27.12 -31.97 6.22
CA ASN A 29 -27.37 -31.59 7.62
C ASN A 29 -28.08 -30.23 7.74
N TYR A 30 -28.87 -29.82 6.74
CA TYR A 30 -29.73 -28.65 6.86
C TYR A 30 -30.99 -29.00 7.69
N ASP A 31 -31.14 -28.29 8.81
CA ASP A 31 -32.28 -28.37 9.69
C ASP A 31 -32.56 -26.99 10.32
N PRO A 32 -33.61 -26.29 9.88
CA PRO A 32 -33.91 -24.96 10.37
C PRO A 32 -34.36 -24.89 11.83
N SER A 33 -34.65 -26.03 12.47
CA SER A 33 -35.06 -26.10 13.88
C SER A 33 -33.89 -26.09 14.86
N ARG A 34 -32.65 -26.31 14.37
CA ARG A 34 -31.47 -26.35 15.23
C ARG A 34 -31.07 -24.94 15.69
N LEU A 35 -30.49 -24.87 16.89
CA LEU A 35 -30.15 -23.60 17.52
C LEU A 35 -29.06 -22.84 16.80
N ILE A 36 -28.10 -23.55 16.17
CA ILE A 36 -26.97 -22.95 15.50
C ILE A 36 -27.04 -23.17 13.99
N GLN A 37 -27.14 -22.08 13.22
CA GLN A 37 -27.19 -22.12 11.77
C GLN A 37 -25.88 -21.58 11.20
N ILE A 38 -24.99 -22.44 10.68
CA ILE A 38 -23.78 -22.02 9.99
C ILE A 38 -24.10 -21.82 8.51
N ALA A 39 -24.07 -20.58 8.04
CA ALA A 39 -24.57 -20.21 6.74
C ALA A 39 -23.48 -19.68 5.81
N SER A 40 -23.51 -20.10 4.52
CA SER A 40 -22.88 -19.33 3.46
C SER A 40 -23.74 -18.10 3.15
N ALA A 41 -23.16 -16.91 3.22
CA ALA A 41 -23.88 -15.68 2.94
C ALA A 41 -24.54 -15.70 1.54
N ASP A 42 -23.88 -16.27 0.53
CA ASP A 42 -24.42 -16.36 -0.84
C ASP A 42 -25.60 -17.33 -0.95
N THR A 43 -25.65 -18.34 -0.10
CA THR A 43 -26.82 -19.26 -0.01
C THR A 43 -27.93 -18.62 0.78
N LEU A 44 -27.61 -18.01 1.91
CA LEU A 44 -28.58 -17.38 2.79
C LEU A 44 -29.38 -16.26 2.08
N ILE A 45 -28.70 -15.45 1.28
CA ILE A 45 -29.32 -14.36 0.50
C ILE A 45 -30.35 -14.88 -0.52
N ARG A 46 -30.18 -16.11 -1.02
CA ARG A 46 -31.07 -16.74 -2.03
C ARG A 46 -32.23 -17.52 -1.41
N ARG A 47 -32.23 -17.70 -0.09
CA ARG A 47 -33.27 -18.35 0.65
C ARG A 47 -34.05 -17.33 1.46
N GLU A 48 -35.22 -17.74 1.95
CA GLU A 48 -35.94 -16.95 2.94
C GLU A 48 -35.11 -16.86 4.22
N PHE A 49 -34.89 -15.65 4.70
CA PHE A 49 -34.10 -15.43 5.91
C PHE A 49 -34.94 -15.82 7.13
N PRO A 50 -34.45 -16.68 8.04
CA PRO A 50 -35.23 -17.12 9.22
C PRO A 50 -35.71 -15.92 10.05
N ASP A 51 -36.94 -16.03 10.59
CA ASP A 51 -37.55 -14.97 11.41
C ASP A 51 -37.16 -15.05 12.89
N ASN A 52 -36.79 -16.24 13.36
CA ASN A 52 -36.51 -16.55 14.78
C ASN A 52 -35.02 -16.52 15.11
N ILE A 53 -34.33 -15.42 14.74
CA ILE A 53 -32.89 -15.24 15.02
C ILE A 53 -32.72 -14.27 16.18
N ASP A 54 -32.04 -14.71 17.25
CA ASP A 54 -31.69 -13.88 18.40
C ASP A 54 -30.38 -13.14 18.19
N LEU A 55 -29.42 -13.74 17.46
CA LEU A 55 -28.09 -13.21 17.20
C LEU A 55 -27.61 -13.61 15.81
N LEU A 56 -27.18 -12.62 15.02
CA LEU A 56 -26.52 -12.81 13.75
C LEU A 56 -25.02 -12.47 13.88
N ILE A 57 -24.16 -13.48 13.70
CA ILE A 57 -22.71 -13.28 13.66
C ILE A 57 -22.25 -13.26 12.21
N ILE A 58 -21.54 -12.22 11.80
CA ILE A 58 -21.06 -12.04 10.43
C ILE A 58 -19.54 -12.05 10.44
N ASP A 59 -18.94 -13.10 9.89
CA ASP A 59 -17.50 -13.16 9.67
C ASP A 59 -17.11 -12.35 8.43
N GLU A 60 -15.88 -11.79 8.44
CA GLU A 60 -15.38 -10.85 7.44
C GLU A 60 -16.37 -9.70 7.17
N ALA A 61 -16.90 -9.12 8.25
CA ALA A 61 -17.94 -8.09 8.23
C ALA A 61 -17.59 -6.84 7.43
N HIS A 62 -16.30 -6.62 7.10
CA HIS A 62 -15.86 -5.55 6.21
C HIS A 62 -16.23 -5.80 4.74
N MET A 63 -16.61 -7.02 4.36
CA MET A 63 -17.07 -7.34 3.01
C MET A 63 -18.51 -6.89 2.80
N LYS A 64 -18.73 -5.95 1.87
CA LYS A 64 -20.04 -5.37 1.61
C LYS A 64 -20.98 -6.36 0.89
N ARG A 65 -21.93 -6.96 1.62
CA ARG A 65 -22.98 -7.86 1.10
C ARG A 65 -24.32 -7.16 1.22
N ARG A 66 -24.80 -6.51 0.15
CA ARG A 66 -25.99 -5.63 0.17
C ARG A 66 -27.21 -6.28 0.80
N ALA A 67 -27.59 -7.48 0.36
CA ALA A 67 -28.77 -8.15 0.88
C ALA A 67 -28.69 -8.46 2.38
N LEU A 68 -27.49 -8.79 2.89
CA LEU A 68 -27.29 -8.98 4.32
C LEU A 68 -27.39 -7.65 5.10
N LEU A 69 -26.92 -6.55 4.51
CA LEU A 69 -27.05 -5.21 5.11
C LEU A 69 -28.51 -4.72 5.13
N GLU A 70 -29.33 -5.11 4.16
CA GLU A 70 -30.77 -4.84 4.15
C GLU A 70 -31.46 -5.59 5.31
N VAL A 71 -31.11 -6.84 5.54
CA VAL A 71 -31.60 -7.62 6.70
C VAL A 71 -31.23 -6.94 8.02
N ILE A 72 -29.99 -6.47 8.17
CA ILE A 72 -29.53 -5.76 9.38
C ILE A 72 -30.33 -4.48 9.61
N ARG A 73 -30.65 -3.74 8.54
CA ARG A 73 -31.38 -2.48 8.63
C ARG A 73 -32.88 -2.68 8.94
N ASP A 74 -33.48 -3.69 8.32
CA ASP A 74 -34.93 -3.84 8.27
C ASP A 74 -35.49 -4.77 9.37
N ARG A 75 -34.61 -5.47 10.10
CA ARG A 75 -34.98 -6.38 11.19
C ARG A 75 -34.38 -5.93 12.52
N ASP A 76 -35.15 -6.09 13.60
CA ASP A 76 -34.71 -5.84 14.97
C ASP A 76 -34.01 -7.10 15.53
N ILE A 77 -32.79 -7.33 15.07
CA ILE A 77 -31.93 -8.45 15.51
C ILE A 77 -30.59 -7.93 16.03
N ARG A 78 -30.01 -8.64 17.00
CA ARG A 78 -28.65 -8.32 17.46
C ARG A 78 -27.64 -8.80 16.43
N VAL A 79 -26.69 -7.94 16.07
CA VAL A 79 -25.68 -8.24 15.05
C VAL A 79 -24.28 -8.06 15.61
N LEU A 80 -23.43 -9.08 15.47
CA LEU A 80 -22.02 -9.04 15.80
C LEU A 80 -21.20 -9.22 14.51
N GLY A 81 -20.53 -8.17 14.05
CA GLY A 81 -19.59 -8.24 12.93
C GLY A 81 -18.18 -8.56 13.40
N LEU A 82 -17.60 -9.66 12.92
CA LEU A 82 -16.21 -10.03 13.17
C LEU A 82 -15.36 -9.59 11.98
N SER A 83 -14.24 -8.92 12.23
CA SER A 83 -13.30 -8.50 11.19
C SER A 83 -11.93 -8.18 11.77
N GLY A 84 -10.86 -8.66 11.15
CA GLY A 84 -9.51 -8.21 11.44
C GLY A 84 -9.22 -6.81 10.87
N THR A 85 -10.10 -6.27 10.01
CA THR A 85 -9.93 -4.99 9.31
C THR A 85 -11.26 -4.23 9.21
N PRO A 86 -11.82 -3.74 10.34
CA PRO A 86 -13.14 -3.11 10.38
C PRO A 86 -13.13 -1.66 9.84
N PHE A 87 -12.47 -1.42 8.69
CA PHE A 87 -12.16 -0.09 8.17
C PHE A 87 -12.95 0.28 6.91
N ALA A 88 -13.90 -0.54 6.47
CA ALA A 88 -14.69 -0.22 5.29
C ALA A 88 -15.56 1.03 5.54
N ALA A 89 -15.48 2.01 4.62
CA ALA A 89 -16.08 3.33 4.75
C ALA A 89 -17.61 3.35 4.97
N TRP A 90 -18.28 2.22 4.77
CA TRP A 90 -19.73 2.07 4.94
C TRP A 90 -20.13 1.50 6.31
N MET A 91 -19.18 0.91 7.09
CA MET A 91 -19.51 0.12 8.29
C MET A 91 -20.24 0.93 9.35
N GLY A 92 -19.84 2.17 9.61
CA GLY A 92 -20.51 3.03 10.60
C GLY A 92 -21.94 3.43 10.27
N LYS A 93 -22.45 3.08 9.07
CA LYS A 93 -23.88 3.26 8.69
C LYS A 93 -24.75 2.09 9.13
N TYR A 94 -24.17 0.93 9.45
CA TYR A 94 -24.89 -0.31 9.75
C TYR A 94 -24.55 -0.87 11.12
N TYR A 95 -23.36 -0.60 11.66
CA TYR A 95 -22.92 -1.04 12.96
C TYR A 95 -22.84 0.16 13.91
N GLU A 96 -23.28 -0.01 15.13
CA GLU A 96 -23.40 1.05 16.13
C GLU A 96 -22.08 1.42 16.79
N CYS A 97 -21.22 0.44 17.03
CA CYS A 97 -19.94 0.65 17.72
C CYS A 97 -18.83 -0.27 17.20
N LEU A 98 -17.60 0.13 17.45
CA LEU A 98 -16.40 -0.67 17.25
C LEU A 98 -15.93 -1.20 18.61
N ILE A 99 -15.85 -2.52 18.75
CA ILE A 99 -15.21 -3.16 19.89
C ILE A 99 -13.82 -3.61 19.45
N LYS A 100 -12.80 -3.04 20.04
CA LYS A 100 -11.38 -3.31 19.75
C LYS A 100 -10.72 -3.96 20.98
N PRO A 101 -10.75 -5.30 21.08
CA PRO A 101 -10.24 -6.00 22.26
C PRO A 101 -8.72 -5.99 22.35
N THR A 102 -8.02 -5.82 21.23
CA THR A 102 -6.56 -5.79 21.14
C THR A 102 -6.11 -5.10 19.84
N THR A 103 -4.81 -4.79 19.74
CA THR A 103 -4.17 -4.20 18.58
C THR A 103 -3.15 -5.18 17.98
N ILE A 104 -2.73 -4.97 16.71
CA ILE A 104 -1.68 -5.77 16.08
C ILE A 104 -0.39 -5.68 16.90
N ARG A 105 -0.05 -4.50 17.39
CA ARG A 105 1.13 -4.26 18.26
C ARG A 105 1.10 -5.10 19.53
N GLU A 106 -0.03 -5.14 20.23
CA GLU A 106 -0.21 -5.96 21.43
C GLU A 106 -0.15 -7.45 21.13
N LEU A 107 -0.73 -7.90 20.02
CA LEU A 107 -0.67 -9.29 19.59
C LEU A 107 0.77 -9.75 19.29
N ILE A 108 1.58 -8.90 18.65
CA ILE A 108 3.01 -9.17 18.43
C ILE A 108 3.76 -9.21 19.78
N GLN A 109 3.51 -8.26 20.65
CA GLN A 109 4.17 -8.21 21.98
C GLN A 109 3.86 -9.42 22.85
N ARG A 110 2.66 -9.97 22.75
CA ARG A 110 2.24 -11.19 23.47
C ARG A 110 2.71 -12.48 22.80
N GLY A 111 3.17 -12.40 21.56
CA GLY A 111 3.55 -13.57 20.75
C GLY A 111 2.36 -14.30 20.10
N ASP A 112 1.16 -13.69 20.08
CA ASP A 112 -0.02 -14.21 19.36
C ASP A 112 0.12 -13.99 17.84
N LEU A 113 0.93 -12.99 17.45
CA LEU A 113 1.42 -12.79 16.08
C LEU A 113 2.94 -12.80 16.07
N SER A 114 3.53 -13.26 14.96
CA SER A 114 4.97 -13.24 14.74
C SER A 114 5.47 -11.80 14.61
N ASP A 115 6.64 -11.53 15.17
CA ASP A 115 7.43 -10.36 14.80
C ASP A 115 7.85 -10.41 13.33
N TYR A 116 8.33 -9.30 12.77
CA TYR A 116 8.67 -9.25 11.35
C TYR A 116 9.81 -8.29 11.03
N GLU A 117 10.51 -8.58 9.94
CA GLU A 117 11.44 -7.65 9.29
C GLU A 117 10.84 -7.19 7.96
N PHE A 118 10.89 -5.88 7.72
CA PHE A 118 10.26 -5.27 6.56
C PHE A 118 11.29 -4.65 5.61
N PHE A 119 11.18 -4.97 4.32
CA PHE A 119 12.02 -4.47 3.25
C PHE A 119 11.15 -3.88 2.13
N ALA A 120 11.51 -2.70 1.62
CA ALA A 120 10.84 -2.08 0.49
C ALA A 120 11.85 -1.62 -0.57
N PRO A 121 12.46 -2.57 -1.30
CA PRO A 121 13.55 -2.27 -2.22
C PRO A 121 13.10 -1.57 -3.51
N SER A 122 11.81 -1.62 -3.83
CA SER A 122 11.27 -1.08 -5.09
C SER A 122 10.11 -0.11 -4.84
N MET A 123 10.12 1.00 -5.53
CA MET A 123 9.02 1.97 -5.56
C MET A 123 8.56 2.20 -7.00
N PRO A 124 7.54 1.48 -7.49
CA PRO A 124 7.03 1.71 -8.83
C PRO A 124 6.41 3.11 -8.95
N ASP A 125 6.60 3.75 -10.10
CA ASP A 125 5.93 5.03 -10.39
C ASP A 125 4.45 4.77 -10.72
N LEU A 126 3.59 5.16 -9.80
CA LEU A 126 2.14 5.03 -9.91
C LEU A 126 1.45 6.35 -10.27
N ALA A 127 2.22 7.36 -10.71
CA ALA A 127 1.67 8.64 -11.16
C ALA A 127 0.75 8.41 -12.38
N GLY A 128 -0.50 8.89 -12.27
CA GLY A 128 -1.48 8.76 -13.36
C GLY A 128 -2.28 7.45 -13.38
N VAL A 129 -1.98 6.47 -12.52
CA VAL A 129 -2.80 5.25 -12.40
C VAL A 129 -4.17 5.61 -11.85
N LYS A 130 -5.23 5.27 -12.62
CA LYS A 130 -6.62 5.49 -12.22
C LYS A 130 -7.03 4.55 -11.09
N THR A 131 -8.12 4.89 -10.41
CA THR A 131 -8.70 4.05 -9.36
C THR A 131 -10.06 3.52 -9.79
N SER A 132 -10.38 2.30 -9.34
CA SER A 132 -11.67 1.62 -9.52
C SER A 132 -12.21 1.12 -8.19
N ASN A 133 -13.51 0.79 -8.14
CA ASN A 133 -14.10 0.17 -6.96
C ASN A 133 -13.83 -1.33 -6.99
N THR A 134 -13.36 -1.85 -5.88
CA THR A 134 -13.11 -3.29 -5.64
C THR A 134 -13.91 -3.79 -4.42
N VAL A 135 -13.86 -5.07 -4.15
CA VAL A 135 -14.47 -5.65 -2.93
C VAL A 135 -13.83 -5.14 -1.64
N PHE A 136 -12.59 -4.63 -1.72
CA PHE A 136 -11.85 -4.03 -0.60
C PHE A 136 -11.93 -2.49 -0.59
N GLY A 137 -12.89 -1.90 -1.30
CA GLY A 137 -13.04 -0.46 -1.45
C GLY A 137 -12.37 0.08 -2.72
N ARG A 138 -12.07 1.38 -2.74
CA ARG A 138 -11.45 2.05 -3.89
C ARG A 138 -9.97 1.74 -3.96
N ASP A 139 -9.51 1.17 -5.08
CA ASP A 139 -8.13 0.76 -5.29
C ASP A 139 -7.65 1.10 -6.72
N TYR A 140 -6.39 0.90 -7.02
CA TYR A 140 -5.81 1.11 -8.34
C TYR A 140 -6.48 0.21 -9.41
N ASN A 141 -6.56 0.72 -10.65
CA ASN A 141 -6.99 -0.07 -11.80
C ASN A 141 -5.98 -1.17 -12.10
N GLU A 142 -6.44 -2.43 -12.15
CA GLU A 142 -5.58 -3.61 -12.27
C GLU A 142 -4.84 -3.69 -13.60
N GLU A 143 -5.45 -3.30 -14.71
CA GLU A 143 -4.82 -3.34 -16.04
C GLU A 143 -3.65 -2.37 -16.12
N GLN A 144 -3.83 -1.14 -15.59
CA GLN A 144 -2.77 -0.14 -15.55
C GLN A 144 -1.64 -0.55 -14.61
N LEU A 145 -1.95 -1.15 -13.44
CA LEU A 145 -0.94 -1.72 -12.55
C LEU A 145 -0.17 -2.84 -13.22
N ALA A 146 -0.84 -3.73 -13.94
CA ALA A 146 -0.20 -4.87 -14.58
C ALA A 146 0.87 -4.46 -15.59
N SER A 147 0.64 -3.38 -16.34
CA SER A 147 1.62 -2.84 -17.30
C SER A 147 2.88 -2.31 -16.62
N ILE A 148 2.76 -1.75 -15.41
CA ILE A 148 3.88 -1.23 -14.64
C ILE A 148 4.63 -2.36 -13.93
N MET A 149 3.90 -3.20 -13.19
CA MET A 149 4.48 -4.25 -12.35
C MET A 149 5.03 -5.44 -13.14
N GLY A 150 4.58 -5.65 -14.37
CA GLY A 150 5.08 -6.69 -15.27
C GLY A 150 6.37 -6.33 -16.01
N SER A 151 7.04 -5.21 -15.69
CA SER A 151 8.32 -4.87 -16.28
C SER A 151 9.42 -5.86 -15.83
N SER A 152 10.34 -6.19 -16.74
CA SER A 152 11.44 -7.14 -16.48
C SER A 152 12.31 -6.72 -15.31
N ASP A 153 12.54 -5.42 -15.13
CA ASP A 153 13.38 -4.88 -14.06
C ASP A 153 12.74 -5.10 -12.68
N LEU A 154 11.44 -4.79 -12.52
CA LEU A 154 10.74 -4.99 -11.25
C LEU A 154 10.61 -6.47 -10.89
N VAL A 155 10.37 -7.35 -11.86
CA VAL A 155 10.30 -8.79 -11.60
C VAL A 155 11.67 -9.37 -11.29
N GLY A 156 12.72 -8.96 -12.01
CA GLY A 156 14.10 -9.33 -11.70
C GLY A 156 14.53 -8.89 -10.30
N ASP A 157 14.09 -7.72 -9.85
CA ASP A 157 14.32 -7.23 -8.49
C ASP A 157 13.63 -8.10 -7.43
N ILE A 158 12.44 -8.62 -7.69
CA ILE A 158 11.72 -9.53 -6.79
C ILE A 158 12.55 -10.79 -6.54
N VAL A 159 13.00 -11.44 -7.62
CA VAL A 159 13.78 -12.70 -7.52
C VAL A 159 15.12 -12.47 -6.86
N ARG A 160 15.86 -11.44 -7.29
CA ARG A 160 17.18 -11.10 -6.71
C ARG A 160 17.07 -10.82 -5.21
N ASN A 161 16.14 -9.98 -4.78
CA ASN A 161 15.99 -9.64 -3.36
C ASN A 161 15.59 -10.85 -2.53
N TRP A 162 14.77 -11.75 -3.06
CA TRP A 162 14.44 -12.98 -2.35
C TRP A 162 15.64 -13.93 -2.25
N LEU A 163 16.45 -14.09 -3.30
CA LEU A 163 17.68 -14.90 -3.26
C LEU A 163 18.70 -14.37 -2.26
N GLU A 164 18.81 -13.05 -2.13
CA GLU A 164 19.75 -12.40 -1.22
C GLU A 164 19.28 -12.38 0.25
N ASN A 165 17.97 -12.21 0.49
CA ASN A 165 17.43 -11.91 1.83
C ASN A 165 16.28 -12.83 2.27
N GLY A 166 15.79 -13.72 1.42
CA GLY A 166 14.61 -14.57 1.69
C GLY A 166 14.88 -15.77 2.59
N GLU A 167 16.15 -16.03 2.93
CA GLU A 167 16.57 -17.10 3.85
C GLU A 167 16.03 -18.50 3.48
N ASP A 168 15.73 -18.72 2.21
CA ASP A 168 15.08 -19.93 1.70
C ASP A 168 13.78 -20.32 2.44
N LEU A 169 13.03 -19.33 2.91
CA LEU A 169 11.82 -19.53 3.70
C LEU A 169 10.59 -19.81 2.83
N PRO A 170 9.59 -20.59 3.34
CA PRO A 170 8.30 -20.75 2.68
C PRO A 170 7.64 -19.41 2.42
N THR A 171 7.33 -19.13 1.15
CA THR A 171 7.01 -17.78 0.67
C THR A 171 5.67 -17.73 -0.06
N ILE A 172 4.86 -16.69 0.22
CA ILE A 172 3.73 -16.31 -0.62
C ILE A 172 4.07 -15.02 -1.36
N CYS A 173 3.81 -14.98 -2.68
CA CYS A 173 3.94 -13.80 -3.51
C CYS A 173 2.56 -13.33 -4.00
N PHE A 174 2.17 -12.08 -3.69
CA PHE A 174 0.95 -11.45 -4.18
C PHE A 174 1.23 -10.64 -5.44
N CYS A 175 0.64 -11.05 -6.56
CA CYS A 175 0.77 -10.40 -7.86
C CYS A 175 -0.48 -9.64 -8.28
N VAL A 176 -0.34 -8.74 -9.27
CA VAL A 176 -1.44 -7.91 -9.79
C VAL A 176 -2.44 -8.74 -10.57
N ASN A 177 -1.96 -9.53 -11.54
CA ASN A 177 -2.75 -10.37 -12.43
C ASN A 177 -2.02 -11.68 -12.76
N VAL A 178 -2.69 -12.55 -13.51
CA VAL A 178 -2.18 -13.89 -13.90
C VAL A 178 -0.91 -13.80 -14.75
N ALA A 179 -0.83 -12.85 -15.68
CA ALA A 179 0.35 -12.67 -16.52
C ALA A 179 1.59 -12.29 -15.68
N HIS A 180 1.43 -11.37 -14.73
CA HIS A 180 2.47 -10.99 -13.77
C HIS A 180 2.87 -12.20 -12.89
N ALA A 181 1.90 -12.95 -12.38
CA ALA A 181 2.17 -14.14 -11.57
C ALA A 181 2.95 -15.20 -12.34
N ASN A 182 2.57 -15.48 -13.58
CA ASN A 182 3.28 -16.42 -14.45
C ASN A 182 4.70 -15.96 -14.75
N PHE A 183 4.91 -14.65 -14.94
CA PHE A 183 6.25 -14.11 -15.18
C PHE A 183 7.14 -14.27 -13.94
N VAL A 184 6.68 -13.86 -12.77
CA VAL A 184 7.41 -14.03 -11.50
C VAL A 184 7.74 -15.51 -11.25
N THR A 185 6.78 -16.42 -11.45
CA THR A 185 6.97 -17.84 -11.26
C THR A 185 8.07 -18.39 -12.18
N ARG A 186 8.04 -18.01 -13.47
CA ARG A 186 9.04 -18.44 -14.46
C ARG A 186 10.45 -17.98 -14.05
N GLU A 187 10.63 -16.75 -13.60
CA GLU A 187 11.90 -16.22 -13.17
C GLU A 187 12.45 -16.95 -11.93
N PHE A 188 11.58 -17.32 -10.97
CA PHE A 188 11.98 -18.18 -9.84
C PHE A 188 12.40 -19.57 -10.28
N LEU A 189 11.63 -20.21 -11.18
CA LEU A 189 11.97 -21.53 -11.73
C LEU A 189 13.30 -21.50 -12.51
N GLN A 190 13.55 -20.46 -13.30
CA GLN A 190 14.84 -20.28 -14.01
C GLN A 190 16.02 -20.09 -13.04
N SER A 191 15.75 -19.55 -11.85
CA SER A 191 16.73 -19.41 -10.77
C SER A 191 16.86 -20.66 -9.91
N GLY A 192 16.22 -21.78 -10.30
CA GLY A 192 16.28 -23.06 -9.59
C GLY A 192 15.40 -23.16 -8.35
N ILE A 193 14.47 -22.19 -8.14
CA ILE A 193 13.57 -22.17 -6.98
C ILE A 193 12.21 -22.72 -7.38
N GLY A 194 11.72 -23.72 -6.65
CA GLY A 194 10.38 -24.30 -6.83
C GLY A 194 9.28 -23.28 -6.56
N ALA A 195 8.53 -22.90 -7.60
CA ALA A 195 7.46 -21.94 -7.52
C ALA A 195 6.25 -22.40 -8.32
N GLU A 196 5.03 -22.15 -7.78
CA GLU A 196 3.77 -22.52 -8.43
C GLU A 196 2.78 -21.36 -8.40
N VAL A 197 1.93 -21.26 -9.45
CA VAL A 197 0.90 -20.23 -9.55
C VAL A 197 -0.42 -20.75 -9.00
N MET A 198 -1.11 -19.93 -8.20
CA MET A 198 -2.46 -20.20 -7.73
C MET A 198 -3.38 -19.00 -8.04
N THR A 199 -4.43 -19.23 -8.83
CA THR A 199 -5.38 -18.20 -9.24
C THR A 199 -6.83 -18.61 -8.96
N ALA A 200 -7.78 -17.75 -9.29
CA ALA A 200 -9.22 -18.08 -9.19
C ALA A 200 -9.60 -19.27 -10.08
N ASP A 201 -8.92 -19.43 -11.22
CA ASP A 201 -9.19 -20.49 -12.20
C ASP A 201 -8.53 -21.82 -11.84
N THR A 202 -7.61 -21.86 -10.86
CA THR A 202 -6.97 -23.11 -10.39
C THR A 202 -8.03 -24.02 -9.77
N PRO A 203 -8.23 -25.25 -10.25
CA PRO A 203 -9.18 -26.19 -9.70
C PRO A 203 -8.98 -26.48 -8.22
N HIS A 204 -10.05 -26.85 -7.52
CA HIS A 204 -9.98 -27.05 -6.08
C HIS A 204 -8.97 -28.13 -5.66
N ASP A 205 -8.97 -29.26 -6.37
CA ASP A 205 -8.06 -30.39 -6.05
C ASP A 205 -6.60 -30.00 -6.31
N GLU A 206 -6.34 -29.27 -7.41
CA GLU A 206 -5.02 -28.75 -7.73
C GLU A 206 -4.53 -27.75 -6.67
N ARG A 207 -5.42 -26.88 -6.14
CA ARG A 207 -5.06 -25.99 -5.02
C ARG A 207 -4.64 -26.78 -3.78
N GLN A 208 -5.33 -27.86 -3.47
CA GLN A 208 -4.97 -28.72 -2.33
C GLN A 208 -3.59 -29.39 -2.55
N ASP A 209 -3.33 -29.83 -3.78
CA ASP A 209 -2.03 -30.41 -4.13
C ASP A 209 -0.89 -29.38 -4.09
N ILE A 210 -1.11 -28.15 -4.54
CA ILE A 210 -0.12 -27.06 -4.42
C ILE A 210 0.16 -26.76 -2.94
N ILE A 211 -0.89 -26.67 -2.11
CA ILE A 211 -0.75 -26.42 -0.66
C ILE A 211 0.05 -27.54 0.00
N ARG A 212 -0.29 -28.80 -0.31
CA ARG A 212 0.45 -29.96 0.23
C ARG A 212 1.93 -29.91 -0.15
N ARG A 213 2.27 -29.68 -1.45
CA ARG A 213 3.67 -29.55 -1.88
C ARG A 213 4.40 -28.38 -1.21
N PHE A 214 3.69 -27.31 -0.93
CA PHE A 214 4.23 -26.17 -0.18
C PHE A 214 4.54 -26.53 1.27
N GLU A 215 3.65 -27.23 1.96
CA GLU A 215 3.83 -27.70 3.33
C GLU A 215 4.93 -28.76 3.46
N GLU A 216 5.07 -29.63 2.46
CA GLU A 216 6.15 -30.60 2.34
C GLU A 216 7.50 -29.97 1.93
N GLY A 217 7.53 -28.70 1.53
CA GLY A 217 8.71 -27.97 1.11
C GLY A 217 9.15 -28.22 -0.33
N ALA A 218 8.40 -29.00 -1.11
CA ALA A 218 8.66 -29.25 -2.52
C ALA A 218 8.40 -27.99 -3.37
N THR A 219 7.38 -27.21 -3.03
CA THR A 219 7.14 -25.88 -3.56
C THR A 219 7.56 -24.84 -2.53
N LYS A 220 8.54 -24.02 -2.87
CA LYS A 220 9.07 -22.99 -1.98
C LYS A 220 8.20 -21.73 -2.00
N ILE A 221 7.67 -21.38 -3.15
CA ILE A 221 6.96 -20.12 -3.38
C ILE A 221 5.60 -20.39 -4.02
N ILE A 222 4.52 -19.94 -3.39
CA ILE A 222 3.21 -19.84 -4.04
C ILE A 222 3.00 -18.42 -4.54
N VAL A 223 2.92 -18.25 -5.85
CA VAL A 223 2.63 -16.97 -6.50
C VAL A 223 1.13 -16.90 -6.78
N ASN A 224 0.46 -15.91 -6.22
CA ASN A 224 -1.00 -15.88 -6.29
C ASN A 224 -1.60 -14.54 -6.74
N VAL A 225 -2.84 -14.63 -7.24
CA VAL A 225 -3.65 -13.47 -7.62
C VAL A 225 -4.97 -13.51 -6.85
N GLY A 226 -4.98 -12.87 -5.68
CA GLY A 226 -6.20 -12.62 -4.90
C GLY A 226 -6.84 -13.81 -4.18
N VAL A 227 -6.33 -15.04 -4.33
CA VAL A 227 -6.97 -16.26 -3.79
C VAL A 227 -6.51 -16.63 -2.38
N LEU A 228 -5.32 -16.21 -1.96
CA LEU A 228 -4.78 -16.51 -0.64
C LEU A 228 -5.04 -15.40 0.38
N VAL A 229 -5.87 -14.41 0.03
CA VAL A 229 -6.25 -13.32 0.95
C VAL A 229 -7.18 -13.80 2.05
N ALA A 230 -7.99 -14.84 1.81
CA ALA A 230 -8.89 -15.44 2.80
C ALA A 230 -8.77 -16.97 2.82
N GLY A 231 -8.91 -17.58 3.99
CA GLY A 231 -9.02 -19.04 4.15
C GLY A 231 -7.75 -19.87 3.94
N PHE A 232 -6.58 -19.28 3.78
CA PHE A 232 -5.30 -19.98 3.70
C PHE A 232 -4.60 -19.97 5.06
N ASP A 233 -4.21 -21.16 5.55
CA ASP A 233 -3.67 -21.35 6.91
C ASP A 233 -2.46 -22.29 6.93
N SER A 234 -1.47 -22.04 6.09
CA SER A 234 -0.20 -22.76 6.11
C SER A 234 0.92 -21.89 6.71
N ASP A 235 2.02 -22.48 7.10
CA ASP A 235 3.19 -21.78 7.67
C ASP A 235 3.88 -20.91 6.61
N VAL A 236 3.55 -19.64 6.60
CA VAL A 236 4.15 -18.61 5.73
C VAL A 236 5.18 -17.84 6.53
N ARG A 237 6.45 -17.90 6.13
CA ARG A 237 7.55 -17.22 6.82
C ARG A 237 8.10 -16.03 6.06
N CYS A 238 7.87 -15.99 4.74
CA CYS A 238 8.21 -14.86 3.89
C CYS A 238 6.99 -14.43 3.05
N LEU A 239 6.81 -13.14 2.87
CA LEU A 239 5.76 -12.58 2.05
C LEU A 239 6.36 -11.58 1.07
N ILE A 240 6.11 -11.78 -0.21
CA ILE A 240 6.43 -10.84 -1.28
C ILE A 240 5.16 -10.12 -1.70
N TYR A 241 5.13 -8.80 -1.51
CA TYR A 241 4.00 -7.98 -1.90
C TYR A 241 4.32 -7.18 -3.16
N ALA A 242 3.92 -7.72 -4.31
CA ALA A 242 4.18 -7.14 -5.63
C ALA A 242 2.91 -6.57 -6.29
N ARG A 243 1.94 -6.17 -5.46
CA ARG A 243 0.66 -5.58 -5.89
C ARG A 243 0.43 -4.25 -5.17
N PRO A 244 0.69 -3.10 -5.81
CA PRO A 244 0.36 -1.80 -5.23
C PRO A 244 -1.12 -1.69 -4.84
N THR A 245 -1.42 -1.14 -3.67
CA THR A 245 -2.79 -0.91 -3.22
C THR A 245 -2.96 0.43 -2.50
N LYS A 246 -4.18 0.96 -2.52
CA LYS A 246 -4.66 2.06 -1.67
C LYS A 246 -5.57 1.56 -0.55
N SER A 247 -5.90 0.27 -0.56
CA SER A 247 -6.80 -0.35 0.41
C SER A 247 -6.02 -0.86 1.61
N GLU A 248 -6.20 -0.24 2.76
CA GLU A 248 -5.67 -0.71 4.05
C GLU A 248 -6.18 -2.11 4.40
N ILE A 249 -7.45 -2.38 4.07
CA ILE A 249 -8.05 -3.71 4.28
C ILE A 249 -7.26 -4.78 3.52
N ARG A 250 -7.03 -4.58 2.21
CA ARG A 250 -6.26 -5.52 1.40
C ARG A 250 -4.83 -5.67 1.92
N TRP A 251 -4.19 -4.55 2.25
CA TRP A 251 -2.84 -4.52 2.79
C TRP A 251 -2.71 -5.38 4.04
N LEU A 252 -3.54 -5.13 5.05
CA LEU A 252 -3.52 -5.85 6.31
C LEU A 252 -3.92 -7.33 6.17
N GLN A 253 -4.90 -7.65 5.32
CA GLN A 253 -5.30 -9.03 5.04
C GLN A 253 -4.15 -9.84 4.41
N CYS A 254 -3.39 -9.24 3.48
CA CYS A 254 -2.24 -9.91 2.87
C CYS A 254 -1.09 -10.08 3.87
N ILE A 255 -0.68 -9.00 4.55
CA ILE A 255 0.43 -9.04 5.53
C ILE A 255 0.09 -9.99 6.68
N GLY A 256 -1.15 -10.00 7.15
CA GLY A 256 -1.63 -10.87 8.21
C GLY A 256 -1.38 -12.37 7.95
N ARG A 257 -1.26 -12.80 6.68
CA ARG A 257 -0.91 -14.20 6.36
C ARG A 257 0.51 -14.56 6.85
N ALA A 258 1.46 -13.64 6.72
CA ALA A 258 2.82 -13.85 7.20
C ALA A 258 2.97 -13.59 8.71
N LEU A 259 2.08 -12.84 9.34
CA LEU A 259 2.18 -12.57 10.77
C LEU A 259 1.67 -13.71 11.66
N ARG A 260 1.00 -14.73 11.13
CA ARG A 260 0.58 -15.89 11.91
C ARG A 260 1.77 -16.61 12.52
N THR A 261 1.59 -17.09 13.74
CA THR A 261 2.60 -17.89 14.44
C THR A 261 2.63 -19.32 13.89
N ALA A 262 3.81 -19.93 13.92
CA ALA A 262 4.01 -21.33 13.58
C ALA A 262 5.17 -21.91 14.42
N SER A 263 5.24 -23.22 14.55
CA SER A 263 6.29 -23.90 15.32
C SER A 263 7.66 -23.55 14.77
N GLY A 264 8.57 -23.08 15.64
CA GLY A 264 9.93 -22.69 15.27
C GLY A 264 10.05 -21.40 14.44
N LYS A 265 8.96 -20.69 14.18
CA LYS A 265 8.98 -19.39 13.50
C LYS A 265 9.35 -18.29 14.48
N LYS A 266 10.48 -17.64 14.24
CA LYS A 266 10.97 -16.52 15.07
C LYS A 266 10.41 -15.18 14.62
N ARG A 267 10.31 -14.98 13.29
CA ARG A 267 9.81 -13.77 12.65
C ARG A 267 9.32 -14.06 11.24
N ALA A 268 8.61 -13.12 10.67
CA ALA A 268 8.29 -13.10 9.24
C ALA A 268 9.22 -12.14 8.49
N LEU A 269 9.49 -12.44 7.22
CA LEU A 269 10.14 -11.52 6.28
C LEU A 269 9.07 -10.94 5.35
N ILE A 270 9.04 -9.62 5.17
CA ILE A 270 8.09 -8.95 4.28
C ILE A 270 8.86 -8.10 3.28
N PHE A 271 8.70 -8.42 1.99
CA PHE A 271 9.29 -7.69 0.87
C PHE A 271 8.19 -6.91 0.12
N ASP A 272 8.12 -5.60 0.31
CA ASP A 272 7.18 -4.73 -0.39
C ASP A 272 7.78 -4.17 -1.68
N HIS A 273 7.61 -4.88 -2.78
CA HIS A 273 7.97 -4.42 -4.12
C HIS A 273 6.96 -3.48 -4.75
N SER A 274 5.95 -3.07 -4.01
CA SER A 274 4.87 -2.20 -4.46
C SER A 274 4.96 -0.77 -3.91
N GLY A 275 5.84 -0.53 -2.93
CA GLY A 275 5.94 0.72 -2.20
C GLY A 275 4.69 1.06 -1.40
N THR A 276 3.87 0.07 -1.03
CA THR A 276 2.62 0.28 -0.29
C THR A 276 2.90 0.75 1.14
N VAL A 277 3.94 0.24 1.79
CA VAL A 277 4.32 0.67 3.14
C VAL A 277 4.66 2.17 3.23
N HIS A 278 5.21 2.75 2.16
CA HIS A 278 5.48 4.19 2.09
C HIS A 278 4.21 5.05 1.99
N ARG A 279 3.07 4.44 1.62
CA ARG A 279 1.78 5.11 1.48
C ARG A 279 0.84 4.86 2.65
N LEU A 280 0.79 3.62 3.14
CA LEU A 280 -0.15 3.19 4.16
C LEU A 280 0.49 3.01 5.54
N GLY A 281 1.81 2.91 5.64
CA GLY A 281 2.51 2.64 6.89
C GLY A 281 2.65 1.15 7.22
N PHE A 282 3.18 0.86 8.40
CA PHE A 282 3.25 -0.50 8.93
C PHE A 282 1.88 -1.00 9.39
N PRO A 283 1.67 -2.33 9.45
CA PRO A 283 0.40 -2.91 9.89
C PRO A 283 -0.09 -2.40 11.26
N GLU A 284 0.80 -2.22 12.21
CA GLU A 284 0.48 -1.74 13.57
C GLU A 284 0.22 -0.23 13.66
N ASP A 285 0.46 0.53 12.57
CA ASP A 285 0.18 1.97 12.53
C ASP A 285 -1.22 2.26 11.95
N ILE A 286 -1.89 1.24 11.41
CA ILE A 286 -3.23 1.34 10.82
C ILE A 286 -4.25 0.97 11.89
N GLU A 287 -4.71 1.95 12.63
CA GLU A 287 -5.70 1.79 13.71
C GLU A 287 -6.84 2.79 13.57
N TYR A 288 -8.03 2.35 13.97
CA TYR A 288 -9.24 3.15 14.02
C TYR A 288 -9.87 3.04 15.40
N ASP A 289 -10.29 4.15 15.97
CA ASP A 289 -10.99 4.19 17.26
C ASP A 289 -12.50 4.17 17.08
N GLU A 290 -13.00 4.53 15.89
CA GLU A 290 -14.40 4.55 15.54
C GLU A 290 -14.64 3.94 14.16
N LEU A 291 -15.86 3.44 13.91
CA LEU A 291 -16.25 2.92 12.61
C LEU A 291 -16.31 4.05 11.57
N PRO A 292 -15.65 3.89 10.40
CA PRO A 292 -15.73 4.87 9.32
C PRO A 292 -17.18 5.08 8.83
N GLY A 293 -17.55 6.32 8.51
CA GLY A 293 -18.86 6.65 7.95
C GLY A 293 -19.98 6.86 8.97
N LYS A 294 -19.69 6.85 10.27
CA LYS A 294 -20.69 7.09 11.33
C LYS A 294 -21.10 8.57 11.40
N ASN A 295 -20.17 9.48 11.15
CA ASN A 295 -20.41 10.93 11.14
C ASN A 295 -20.26 11.48 9.72
N ASP A 296 -21.34 11.92 9.10
CA ASP A 296 -21.35 12.53 7.75
C ASP A 296 -20.54 13.86 7.68
N GLY A 297 -20.05 14.37 8.81
CA GLY A 297 -19.19 15.56 8.91
C GLY A 297 -17.68 15.25 8.95
N MET A 298 -17.27 14.05 9.30
CA MET A 298 -15.91 13.58 9.04
C MET A 298 -15.88 13.06 7.61
N LYS A 299 -15.26 13.82 6.71
CA LYS A 299 -14.88 13.31 5.40
C LYS A 299 -14.26 11.95 5.69
N ALA A 300 -14.95 10.85 5.31
CA ALA A 300 -14.30 9.58 5.13
C ALA A 300 -13.13 9.90 4.22
N SER A 301 -11.95 9.98 4.78
CA SER A 301 -10.73 10.10 4.01
C SER A 301 -10.75 8.87 3.14
N ALA A 302 -11.15 9.08 1.89
CA ALA A 302 -10.98 8.09 0.83
C ALA A 302 -9.47 7.98 0.61
N GLY A 303 -8.88 7.03 1.29
CA GLY A 303 -7.44 6.91 1.46
C GLY A 303 -7.04 7.42 2.85
N GLY A 304 -6.70 6.51 3.70
CA GLY A 304 -6.12 6.57 5.01
C GLY A 304 -6.09 7.92 5.72
N SER A 305 -6.18 7.93 7.02
CA SER A 305 -5.77 9.12 7.76
C SER A 305 -4.55 9.68 7.02
N GLU A 306 -4.52 10.98 6.73
CA GLU A 306 -3.25 11.62 6.38
C GLU A 306 -2.30 11.35 7.55
N VAL A 307 -1.65 10.19 7.52
CA VAL A 307 -0.50 9.89 8.34
C VAL A 307 0.46 10.98 7.96
N LYS A 308 0.61 11.98 8.82
CA LYS A 308 1.53 13.10 8.58
C LYS A 308 2.81 12.48 8.06
N ALA A 309 3.35 12.99 6.97
CA ALA A 309 4.56 12.45 6.31
C ALA A 309 5.72 12.20 7.29
N GLU A 310 5.70 12.83 8.46
CA GLU A 310 6.61 12.63 9.59
C GLU A 310 6.45 11.28 10.31
N LYS A 311 5.30 10.60 10.16
CA LYS A 311 5.00 9.30 10.79
C LYS A 311 5.18 8.10 9.85
N LEU A 312 5.53 8.31 8.59
CA LEU A 312 5.73 7.22 7.65
C LEU A 312 7.10 6.55 7.85
N PRO A 313 7.17 5.22 7.67
CA PRO A 313 8.42 4.48 7.70
C PRO A 313 9.40 5.00 6.65
N ARG A 314 10.73 4.80 6.90
CA ARG A 314 11.80 5.20 5.98
C ARG A 314 12.73 4.04 5.71
N GLU A 315 13.07 3.87 4.45
CA GLU A 315 14.01 2.85 4.01
C GLU A 315 15.44 3.16 4.45
N CYS A 316 16.20 2.13 4.81
CA CYS A 316 17.63 2.25 5.03
C CYS A 316 18.36 2.24 3.68
N PRO A 317 19.14 3.29 3.32
CA PRO A 317 19.81 3.34 2.01
C PRO A 317 20.94 2.32 1.85
N LYS A 318 21.33 1.62 2.94
CA LYS A 318 22.40 0.62 2.90
C LYS A 318 21.89 -0.80 2.72
N CYS A 319 20.78 -1.18 3.37
CA CYS A 319 20.32 -2.57 3.40
C CYS A 319 18.83 -2.72 3.10
N HIS A 320 18.17 -1.64 2.67
CA HIS A 320 16.75 -1.59 2.28
C HIS A 320 15.75 -1.99 3.39
N PHE A 321 16.24 -2.17 4.62
CA PHE A 321 15.38 -2.44 5.78
C PHE A 321 14.49 -1.23 6.07
N MET A 322 13.17 -1.45 6.21
CA MET A 322 12.23 -0.40 6.54
C MET A 322 12.29 -0.09 8.05
N LYS A 323 12.59 1.16 8.37
CA LYS A 323 12.67 1.67 9.75
C LYS A 323 11.39 2.41 10.12
N PRO A 324 10.91 2.29 11.36
CA PRO A 324 9.87 3.19 11.87
C PRO A 324 10.26 4.66 11.72
N ALA A 325 9.26 5.54 11.62
CA ALA A 325 9.50 6.98 11.60
C ALA A 325 10.28 7.44 12.84
N GLY A 326 11.24 8.35 12.64
CA GLY A 326 12.07 8.88 13.71
C GLY A 326 13.26 8.01 14.12
N VAL A 327 13.39 6.78 13.61
CA VAL A 327 14.55 5.92 13.89
C VAL A 327 15.70 6.30 12.95
N HIS A 328 16.77 6.91 13.51
CA HIS A 328 17.92 7.39 12.76
C HIS A 328 18.90 6.27 12.39
N MET A 329 19.24 5.41 13.34
CA MET A 329 20.14 4.27 13.09
C MET A 329 19.34 3.05 12.64
N CYS A 330 19.80 2.37 11.60
CA CYS A 330 19.16 1.15 11.12
C CYS A 330 19.32 0.02 12.14
N PRO A 331 18.23 -0.56 12.66
CA PRO A 331 18.33 -1.63 13.66
C PRO A 331 18.93 -2.93 13.08
N LYS A 332 18.83 -3.11 11.74
CA LYS A 332 19.36 -4.31 11.07
C LYS A 332 20.85 -4.23 10.77
N CYS A 333 21.34 -3.16 10.17
CA CYS A 333 22.74 -3.06 9.70
C CYS A 333 23.57 -2.00 10.42
N GLY A 334 23.02 -1.32 11.41
CA GLY A 334 23.70 -0.25 12.16
C GLY A 334 23.99 1.02 11.36
N PHE A 335 23.56 1.11 10.08
CA PHE A 335 23.78 2.30 9.27
C PHE A 335 23.07 3.52 9.88
N ARG A 336 23.84 4.56 10.09
CA ARG A 336 23.35 5.87 10.52
C ARG A 336 23.58 6.86 9.36
N PRO A 337 22.54 7.39 8.71
CA PRO A 337 22.74 8.47 7.75
C PRO A 337 23.36 9.65 8.48
N LEU A 338 24.35 10.27 7.87
CA LEU A 338 24.88 11.53 8.38
C LEU A 338 23.71 12.52 8.36
N GLY A 339 23.22 12.89 9.53
CA GLY A 339 22.22 13.93 9.69
C GLY A 339 22.81 15.24 9.20
N GLY A 340 21.99 16.12 8.62
CA GLY A 340 22.44 17.48 8.27
C GLY A 340 23.00 18.29 9.44
N ASP A 341 22.89 17.76 10.66
CA ASP A 341 23.39 18.31 11.90
C ASP A 341 24.66 17.59 12.44
N ASP A 342 25.08 16.47 11.84
CA ASP A 342 26.37 15.86 12.13
C ASP A 342 27.48 16.66 11.46
N VAL A 343 27.77 17.79 12.03
CA VAL A 343 29.00 18.55 11.73
C VAL A 343 30.16 17.66 12.13
N ALA A 344 30.94 17.21 11.15
CA ALA A 344 32.26 16.68 11.42
C ALA A 344 33.00 17.74 12.25
N THR A 345 33.13 17.50 13.55
CA THR A 345 33.86 18.41 14.44
C THR A 345 35.34 18.25 14.13
N ASP A 346 35.81 19.08 13.23
CA ASP A 346 37.23 19.36 13.07
C ASP A 346 37.61 20.26 14.25
N ARG A 347 38.35 19.69 15.20
CA ARG A 347 38.71 20.37 16.45
C ARG A 347 39.57 21.61 16.29
N ASP A 348 40.06 21.87 15.06
CA ASP A 348 40.98 22.97 14.77
C ASP A 348 40.38 24.12 13.94
N ARG A 349 39.09 24.05 13.59
CA ARG A 349 38.40 25.14 12.91
C ARG A 349 37.77 26.13 13.87
N LYS A 350 38.34 27.35 13.90
CA LYS A 350 37.69 28.49 14.59
C LYS A 350 36.37 28.85 13.90
N LEU A 351 35.32 28.98 14.69
CA LEU A 351 34.01 29.45 14.26
C LEU A 351 34.13 30.85 13.64
N SER A 352 33.93 30.98 12.35
CA SER A 352 33.69 32.24 11.68
C SER A 352 32.17 32.53 11.68
N ARG A 353 31.82 33.76 11.95
CA ARG A 353 30.42 34.24 11.98
C ARG A 353 29.85 34.12 10.53
N VAL A 354 28.96 33.17 10.29
CA VAL A 354 28.22 33.07 9.04
C VAL A 354 27.12 34.13 9.07
N ASN A 355 27.32 35.24 8.39
CA ASN A 355 26.26 36.18 8.08
C ASN A 355 25.27 35.46 7.15
N LYS A 356 23.96 35.57 7.39
CA LYS A 356 22.87 35.21 6.46
C LYS A 356 22.92 36.13 5.22
N GLY A 357 24.02 36.11 4.48
CA GLY A 357 24.15 36.76 3.20
C GLY A 357 23.47 35.93 2.13
N LYS A 358 22.68 36.56 1.28
CA LYS A 358 22.25 35.98 0.01
C LYS A 358 23.49 35.46 -0.71
N ARG A 359 23.48 34.19 -1.17
CA ARG A 359 24.56 33.62 -2.00
C ARG A 359 24.89 34.61 -3.12
N GLU A 360 26.07 35.20 -3.07
CA GLU A 360 26.55 36.06 -4.16
C GLU A 360 27.02 35.20 -5.32
N TYR A 361 26.39 35.40 -6.44
CA TYR A 361 26.75 34.71 -7.68
C TYR A 361 27.83 35.50 -8.39
N THR A 362 28.87 34.81 -8.89
CA THR A 362 29.95 35.43 -9.70
C THR A 362 29.38 35.94 -11.04
N ARG A 363 30.14 36.79 -11.71
CA ARG A 363 29.77 37.31 -13.04
C ARG A 363 29.70 36.19 -14.08
N GLU A 364 30.57 35.18 -13.95
CA GLU A 364 30.60 34.01 -14.83
C GLU A 364 29.38 33.10 -14.60
N GLU A 365 28.99 32.84 -13.34
CA GLU A 365 27.77 32.11 -13.03
C GLU A 365 26.52 32.81 -13.57
N LYS A 366 26.45 34.14 -13.45
CA LYS A 366 25.36 34.96 -13.97
C LYS A 366 25.30 34.96 -15.50
N GLN A 367 26.49 35.00 -16.17
CA GLN A 367 26.58 34.87 -17.61
C GLN A 367 26.15 33.48 -18.09
N ARG A 368 26.60 32.40 -17.44
CA ARG A 368 26.19 31.04 -17.76
C ARG A 368 24.68 30.91 -17.71
N TRP A 369 24.05 31.33 -16.60
CA TRP A 369 22.61 31.30 -16.46
C TRP A 369 21.88 32.07 -17.55
N TRP A 370 22.35 33.24 -17.92
CA TRP A 370 21.80 34.03 -19.01
C TRP A 370 21.87 33.28 -20.34
N SER A 371 23.02 32.72 -20.67
CA SER A 371 23.26 31.95 -21.89
C SER A 371 22.37 30.67 -21.95
N GLU A 372 22.16 30.01 -20.84
CA GLU A 372 21.28 28.83 -20.77
C GLU A 372 19.78 29.21 -20.89
N ILE A 373 19.36 30.36 -20.36
CA ILE A 373 17.99 30.88 -20.57
C ILE A 373 17.79 31.22 -22.06
N LYS A 374 18.79 31.77 -22.73
CA LYS A 374 18.78 32.04 -24.17
C LYS A 374 18.75 30.73 -24.99
N GLY A 375 19.42 29.68 -24.52
CA GLY A 375 19.33 28.33 -25.09
C GLY A 375 17.92 27.75 -25.01
N TYR A 376 17.26 27.92 -23.87
CA TYR A 376 15.86 27.53 -23.70
C TYR A 376 14.92 28.32 -24.63
N GLN A 377 15.15 29.64 -24.80
CA GLN A 377 14.39 30.47 -25.73
C GLN A 377 14.52 29.94 -27.17
N ASN A 378 15.72 29.63 -27.62
CA ASN A 378 15.94 29.08 -28.96
C ASN A 378 15.25 27.75 -29.16
N TYR A 379 15.32 26.84 -28.20
CA TYR A 379 14.59 25.57 -28.24
C TYR A 379 13.09 25.79 -28.37
N ARG A 380 12.53 26.71 -27.59
CA ARG A 380 11.08 27.02 -27.61
C ARG A 380 10.65 27.68 -28.93
N ASN A 381 11.48 28.57 -29.49
CA ASN A 381 11.23 29.20 -30.78
C ASN A 381 11.22 28.15 -31.90
N ALA A 382 12.17 27.22 -31.90
CA ALA A 382 12.23 26.11 -32.85
C ALA A 382 11.06 25.13 -32.74
N THR A 383 10.43 25.00 -31.55
CA THR A 383 9.29 24.12 -31.32
C THR A 383 7.93 24.79 -31.48
N GLY A 384 7.85 25.95 -32.10
CA GLY A 384 6.61 26.68 -32.43
C GLY A 384 5.92 27.34 -31.22
N LYS A 385 6.64 27.56 -30.11
CA LYS A 385 6.14 28.25 -28.91
C LYS A 385 7.09 29.40 -28.53
N PRO A 386 7.16 30.49 -29.33
CA PRO A 386 8.17 31.53 -29.20
C PRO A 386 8.08 32.25 -27.84
N LEU A 387 9.26 32.58 -27.31
CA LEU A 387 9.43 33.38 -26.10
C LEU A 387 10.15 34.71 -26.46
N SER A 388 9.67 35.81 -25.86
CA SER A 388 10.30 37.13 -26.09
C SER A 388 11.60 37.30 -25.26
N ASP A 389 12.45 38.22 -25.70
CA ASP A 389 13.65 38.60 -24.94
C ASP A 389 13.29 39.20 -23.57
N GLY A 390 12.16 39.92 -23.49
CA GLY A 390 11.62 40.42 -22.24
C GLY A 390 11.29 39.31 -21.26
N TRP A 391 10.73 38.21 -21.74
CA TRP A 391 10.45 37.05 -20.91
C TRP A 391 11.75 36.47 -20.32
N CYS A 392 12.78 36.30 -21.14
CA CYS A 392 14.11 35.84 -20.70
C CYS A 392 14.70 36.73 -19.62
N ALA A 393 14.61 38.04 -19.82
CA ALA A 393 15.12 39.02 -18.87
C ALA A 393 14.34 38.97 -17.52
N HIS A 394 13.03 38.75 -17.56
CA HIS A 394 12.22 38.59 -16.36
C HIS A 394 12.60 37.31 -15.58
N ILE A 395 12.77 36.17 -16.25
CA ILE A 395 13.21 34.93 -15.62
C ILE A 395 14.58 35.10 -14.94
N TYR A 396 15.50 35.79 -15.62
CA TYR A 396 16.81 36.11 -15.05
C TYR A 396 16.70 37.00 -13.82
N LYS A 397 15.90 38.08 -13.89
CA LYS A 397 15.64 38.97 -12.75
C LYS A 397 15.03 38.27 -11.57
N GLU A 398 14.14 37.32 -11.82
CA GLU A 398 13.53 36.47 -10.76
C GLU A 398 14.57 35.63 -9.99
N LYS A 399 15.66 35.20 -10.68
CA LYS A 399 16.74 34.43 -10.05
C LYS A 399 17.70 35.30 -9.28
N PHE A 400 18.14 36.42 -9.88
CA PHE A 400 19.27 37.22 -9.39
C PHE A 400 18.87 38.57 -8.77
N GLY A 401 17.61 38.96 -8.88
CA GLY A 401 17.11 40.26 -8.39
C GLY A 401 17.53 41.47 -9.25
N VAL A 402 18.31 41.26 -10.30
CA VAL A 402 18.85 42.32 -11.19
C VAL A 402 18.62 41.98 -12.66
N TRP A 403 18.56 43.00 -13.52
CA TRP A 403 18.43 42.79 -14.96
C TRP A 403 19.74 42.31 -15.61
N PRO A 404 19.69 41.52 -16.71
CA PRO A 404 20.86 41.00 -17.40
C PRO A 404 21.52 42.11 -18.26
N LYS A 405 22.32 42.97 -17.65
CA LYS A 405 23.04 44.02 -18.38
C LYS A 405 24.48 43.63 -18.68
N GLY A 406 24.93 43.83 -19.93
CA GLY A 406 26.31 43.58 -20.33
C GLY A 406 26.70 42.10 -20.40
N PHE A 407 25.74 41.19 -20.63
CA PHE A 407 25.98 39.79 -20.88
C PHE A 407 25.89 39.45 -22.37
N SER A 408 26.65 38.44 -22.78
CA SER A 408 26.58 37.89 -24.13
C SER A 408 25.27 37.12 -24.30
N ASN A 409 24.60 37.28 -25.45
CA ASN A 409 23.41 36.54 -25.82
C ASN A 409 23.69 35.17 -26.48
N ALA A 410 24.96 34.73 -26.50
CA ALA A 410 25.32 33.43 -27.04
C ALA A 410 24.60 32.32 -26.27
N PRO A 411 23.77 31.48 -26.95
CA PRO A 411 23.00 30.46 -26.28
C PRO A 411 23.87 29.26 -25.87
N LEU A 412 23.65 28.73 -24.68
CA LEU A 412 24.20 27.45 -24.21
C LEU A 412 23.09 26.44 -24.04
N GLN A 413 23.45 25.15 -24.07
CA GLN A 413 22.52 24.09 -23.76
C GLN A 413 21.96 24.28 -22.34
N THR A 414 20.63 24.23 -22.21
CA THR A 414 19.94 24.45 -20.92
C THR A 414 20.20 23.28 -19.98
N SER A 415 20.79 23.55 -18.84
CA SER A 415 20.98 22.56 -17.76
C SER A 415 19.66 22.22 -17.08
N VAL A 416 19.64 21.06 -16.40
CA VAL A 416 18.48 20.61 -15.60
C VAL A 416 18.13 21.64 -14.50
N GLU A 417 19.12 22.29 -13.91
CA GLU A 417 18.93 23.33 -12.89
C GLU A 417 18.14 24.52 -13.43
N VAL A 418 18.58 25.09 -14.58
CA VAL A 418 17.93 26.22 -15.24
C VAL A 418 16.53 25.83 -15.75
N TYR A 419 16.40 24.65 -16.36
CA TYR A 419 15.12 24.15 -16.84
C TYR A 419 14.09 24.02 -15.71
N ASN A 420 14.45 23.41 -14.57
CA ASN A 420 13.57 23.24 -13.42
C ASN A 420 13.17 24.59 -12.80
N PHE A 421 14.10 25.54 -12.73
CA PHE A 421 13.78 26.90 -12.28
C PHE A 421 12.75 27.58 -13.19
N ILE A 422 12.97 27.55 -14.52
CA ILE A 422 12.04 28.10 -15.52
C ILE A 422 10.66 27.44 -15.37
N LYS A 423 10.61 26.12 -15.28
CA LYS A 423 9.36 25.36 -15.13
C LYS A 423 8.60 25.76 -13.86
N SER A 424 9.29 25.88 -12.73
CA SER A 424 8.69 26.29 -11.46
C SER A 424 8.05 27.67 -11.53
N LYS A 425 8.74 28.63 -12.17
CA LYS A 425 8.24 30.01 -12.34
C LYS A 425 7.07 30.08 -13.29
N THR A 426 7.10 29.33 -14.39
CA THR A 426 6.00 29.25 -15.36
C THR A 426 4.72 28.68 -14.71
N ILE A 427 4.85 27.65 -13.87
CA ILE A 427 3.72 27.07 -13.12
C ILE A 427 3.17 28.08 -12.10
N ALA A 428 4.05 28.76 -11.35
CA ALA A 428 3.64 29.75 -10.37
C ALA A 428 2.85 30.93 -11.03
N TYR A 429 3.33 31.41 -12.18
CA TYR A 429 2.69 32.46 -12.96
C TYR A 429 1.30 32.01 -13.49
N ALA A 430 1.21 30.78 -14.01
CA ALA A 430 -0.06 30.23 -14.49
C ALA A 430 -1.09 30.08 -13.36
N LYS A 431 -0.66 29.64 -12.17
CA LYS A 431 -1.54 29.54 -10.97
C LYS A 431 -1.96 30.91 -10.46
N GLY A 432 -1.07 31.91 -10.44
CA GLY A 432 -1.38 33.28 -10.06
C GLY A 432 -2.42 33.92 -10.97
N ARG A 433 -2.32 33.71 -12.28
CA ARG A 433 -3.25 34.21 -13.28
C ARG A 433 -4.65 33.57 -13.17
N LYS A 434 -4.70 32.27 -12.87
CA LYS A 434 -5.95 31.55 -12.65
C LYS A 434 -6.68 32.05 -11.38
N LYS A 435 -5.93 32.37 -10.31
CA LYS A 435 -6.46 32.92 -9.07
C LYS A 435 -7.00 34.37 -9.26
N ALA A 436 -6.36 35.18 -10.09
CA ALA A 436 -6.81 36.51 -10.41
C ALA A 436 -8.10 36.52 -11.27
N MET A 437 -8.28 35.53 -12.16
CA MET A 437 -9.48 35.36 -12.98
C MET A 437 -10.68 34.84 -12.20
N THR A 438 -10.45 34.01 -11.16
CA THR A 438 -11.52 33.48 -10.30
C THR A 438 -11.89 34.42 -9.14
N GLY A 439 -10.99 35.34 -8.74
CA GLY A 439 -11.27 36.33 -7.68
C GLY A 439 -12.06 37.57 -8.16
N GLY A 440 -12.27 37.73 -9.45
CA GLY A 440 -13.04 38.85 -10.03
C GLY A 440 -14.53 38.61 -10.22
N GLN A 441 -15.07 37.45 -9.86
CA GLN A 441 -16.49 37.10 -10.02
C GLN A 441 -17.35 37.20 -8.74
N HIS A 442 -16.80 37.71 -7.63
CA HIS A 442 -17.55 37.93 -6.38
C HIS A 442 -17.50 39.39 -5.88
N ALA A 443 -17.48 40.33 -6.79
CA ALA A 443 -17.71 41.74 -6.47
C ALA A 443 -18.61 42.36 -7.56
N ASN A 444 -19.89 42.09 -7.45
CA ASN A 444 -21.04 42.96 -7.81
C ASN A 444 -22.29 42.34 -7.21
#